data_2d61ce2c3ae69fb67a3695035e5c6564
#
_entry.id   2d61ce2c3ae69fb67a3695035e5c6564
#
_cell.length_a   1.000
_cell.length_b   1.000
_cell.length_c   1.000
_cell.angle_alpha   90.00
_cell.angle_beta   90.00
_cell.angle_gamma   90.00
#
_symmetry.space_group_name_H-M   'P 1'
#
loop_
_entity.id
_entity.type
_entity.pdbx_description
1 polymer ?
#
loop_
_entity_poly.entity_id
_entity_poly.type
_entity_poly.pdbx_seq_one_letter_code
_entity_poly.pdbx_strand_id
1 'polypeptide(L)'
;MIAKMAKYDFVLYAAQSEDFIEKLRELGLVDITTTGWEPSEEDRQLLLDIEGHTKAADFLRNFRAGEGRFEAGAKPFASGAEAYEHYAAAHQKATALAAEIARLEKSADELRPWGEFSPERTKALASQGIVLRYFFTPKSNYDKFGPEWSERYTLSLINRTDSTAYFVVVTAPGEDVTLDAQEMKAPSMDVREAERRIAEAKQELRALDAEFSRVAASEKLLAAHAAQLKERLQGVRVKATAQQAADGTLVVMEGWAEKETSDKVDALLEAYPNVVYLKGDPTPEDDTPVKLKNNRFARVFELVGDMYARPKYGTMDLTPFFAPFYVLFFGICLNDAGYGAILALLGAWMLSKNRKPGMMRQAAWFATLCGVSTILFGLLCGSFFGISMSEWFPSIHFFDFQGQFFSIALAIGLVQIMFGMVLKIVMISSTVGFRYSLGSLGWLLVILGGSLAAGLPMLNSGWVIPFYTTASPAFYATLGVGAVLMLFFNSPGKNPLLNFGLGLWDTYNNLTGILSDVLSYIRLFAIGLSGGILATVFNALAAGFVPEGSGIIVRLLIMIPILLIGHGINLFMSTISSFVHPMRLTFVEFYKNAGFEMSMRSFEPLQKIDNSENK
;
A
#
# COMPACT_ATOMS: atom_id res chain seq x y z
N MET A 1 -12.26 19.68 3.61
CA MET A 1 -12.18 21.02 2.97
C MET A 1 -10.74 21.34 2.63
N ILE A 2 -10.49 22.03 1.52
CA ILE A 2 -9.15 22.50 1.14
C ILE A 2 -8.85 23.81 1.89
N ALA A 3 -7.64 23.90 2.48
CA ALA A 3 -7.17 25.13 3.11
C ALA A 3 -7.00 26.24 2.07
N LYS A 4 -7.39 27.46 2.39
CA LYS A 4 -7.14 28.61 1.52
C LYS A 4 -5.67 28.97 1.58
N MET A 5 -5.04 29.11 0.40
CA MET A 5 -3.63 29.46 0.26
C MET A 5 -3.46 30.93 -0.13
N ALA A 6 -2.34 31.52 0.24
CA ALA A 6 -1.83 32.81 -0.25
C ALA A 6 -0.55 32.55 -1.01
N LYS A 7 -0.40 33.20 -2.17
CA LYS A 7 0.80 33.18 -3.00
C LYS A 7 1.75 34.27 -2.54
N TYR A 8 3.03 33.96 -2.48
CA TYR A 8 4.11 34.87 -2.19
C TYR A 8 5.19 34.76 -3.25
N ASP A 9 5.50 35.84 -3.94
CA ASP A 9 6.64 35.91 -4.83
C ASP A 9 7.73 36.72 -4.12
N PHE A 10 8.83 36.06 -3.72
CA PHE A 10 9.94 36.68 -3.00
C PHE A 10 11.04 37.06 -3.97
N VAL A 11 11.52 38.29 -3.86
CA VAL A 11 12.68 38.82 -4.60
C VAL A 11 13.71 39.30 -3.58
N LEU A 12 14.91 38.74 -3.61
CA LEU A 12 15.98 39.02 -2.66
C LEU A 12 17.35 38.91 -3.30
N TYR A 13 18.37 39.49 -2.64
CA TYR A 13 19.75 39.34 -3.07
C TYR A 13 20.24 37.89 -2.89
N ALA A 14 20.96 37.37 -3.89
CA ALA A 14 21.49 36.01 -3.89
C ALA A 14 22.34 35.70 -2.63
N ALA A 15 23.10 36.68 -2.16
CA ALA A 15 23.93 36.54 -0.94
C ALA A 15 23.11 36.35 0.35
N GLN A 16 21.84 36.73 0.37
CA GLN A 16 20.95 36.62 1.54
C GLN A 16 19.99 35.44 1.45
N SER A 17 19.98 34.72 0.34
CA SER A 17 19.02 33.62 0.08
C SER A 17 19.12 32.50 1.11
N GLU A 18 20.32 32.20 1.59
CA GLU A 18 20.55 31.11 2.54
C GLU A 18 20.01 31.42 3.93
N ASP A 19 20.27 32.62 4.44
CA ASP A 19 19.73 33.09 5.72
C ASP A 19 18.20 33.20 5.67
N PHE A 20 17.65 33.71 4.56
CA PHE A 20 16.22 33.81 4.38
C PHE A 20 15.53 32.44 4.34
N ILE A 21 16.07 31.46 3.60
CA ILE A 21 15.56 30.07 3.56
C ILE A 21 15.60 29.45 4.96
N GLU A 22 16.67 29.70 5.73
CA GLU A 22 16.79 29.20 7.11
C GLU A 22 15.69 29.79 8.01
N LYS A 23 15.39 31.08 7.87
CA LYS A 23 14.30 31.74 8.62
C LYS A 23 12.92 31.25 8.22
N LEU A 24 12.69 31.02 6.93
CA LEU A 24 11.44 30.38 6.47
C LEU A 24 11.29 28.97 7.04
N ARG A 25 12.39 28.22 7.15
CA ARG A 25 12.43 26.89 7.77
C ARG A 25 12.15 26.96 9.28
N GLU A 26 12.68 27.94 9.98
CA GLU A 26 12.39 28.16 11.40
C GLU A 26 10.90 28.48 11.63
N LEU A 27 10.30 29.26 10.72
CA LEU A 27 8.87 29.56 10.77
C LEU A 27 7.99 28.33 10.48
N GLY A 28 8.40 27.47 9.55
CA GLY A 28 7.72 26.20 9.24
C GLY A 28 6.36 26.34 8.57
N LEU A 29 6.05 27.46 7.92
CA LEU A 29 4.71 27.77 7.41
C LEU A 29 4.65 28.00 5.89
N VAL A 30 5.78 28.08 5.21
CA VAL A 30 5.87 28.42 3.78
C VAL A 30 6.38 27.22 2.99
N ASP A 31 5.65 26.82 1.97
CA ASP A 31 6.05 25.85 0.96
C ASP A 31 6.63 26.63 -0.23
N ILE A 32 7.87 26.34 -0.61
CA ILE A 32 8.53 26.93 -1.77
C ILE A 32 8.34 26.02 -2.99
N THR A 33 7.98 26.63 -4.12
CA THR A 33 7.82 25.90 -5.37
C THR A 33 9.16 25.37 -5.85
N THR A 34 9.29 24.03 -5.91
CA THR A 34 10.50 23.33 -6.40
C THR A 34 10.19 22.49 -7.65
N THR A 35 9.17 22.89 -8.40
CA THR A 35 8.76 22.19 -9.64
C THR A 35 9.85 22.30 -10.69
N GLY A 36 10.17 21.15 -11.36
CA GLY A 36 11.21 21.11 -12.39
C GLY A 36 12.63 20.91 -11.86
N TRP A 37 12.81 20.62 -10.55
CA TRP A 37 14.11 20.26 -10.02
C TRP A 37 14.59 18.92 -10.58
N GLU A 38 15.77 18.92 -11.18
CA GLU A 38 16.48 17.73 -11.60
C GLU A 38 17.73 17.54 -10.73
N PRO A 39 17.89 16.37 -10.08
CA PRO A 39 19.02 16.15 -9.19
C PRO A 39 20.36 16.09 -9.96
N SER A 40 21.32 16.89 -9.52
CA SER A 40 22.73 16.80 -9.93
C SER A 40 23.35 15.50 -9.41
N GLU A 41 24.59 15.20 -9.79
CA GLU A 41 25.32 14.03 -9.27
C GLU A 41 25.54 14.11 -7.75
N GLU A 42 25.82 15.30 -7.23
CA GLU A 42 25.97 15.55 -5.79
C GLU A 42 24.62 15.36 -5.06
N ASP A 43 23.53 15.79 -5.67
CA ASP A 43 22.18 15.63 -5.11
C ASP A 43 21.76 14.16 -5.07
N ARG A 44 22.13 13.38 -6.08
CA ARG A 44 21.90 11.93 -6.11
C ARG A 44 22.64 11.23 -4.98
N GLN A 45 23.91 11.64 -4.73
CA GLN A 45 24.64 11.10 -3.60
C GLN A 45 23.97 11.44 -2.27
N LEU A 46 23.53 12.69 -2.10
CA LEU A 46 22.79 13.10 -0.92
C LEU A 46 21.46 12.32 -0.72
N LEU A 47 20.76 12.03 -1.81
CA LEU A 47 19.57 11.18 -1.78
C LEU A 47 19.88 9.73 -1.34
N LEU A 48 20.99 9.16 -1.84
CA LEU A 48 21.45 7.83 -1.44
C LEU A 48 21.85 7.81 0.05
N ASP A 49 22.50 8.85 0.52
CA ASP A 49 22.88 8.97 1.93
C ASP A 49 21.63 9.04 2.84
N ILE A 50 20.62 9.81 2.45
CA ILE A 50 19.34 9.90 3.17
C ILE A 50 18.63 8.53 3.18
N GLU A 51 18.60 7.84 2.05
CA GLU A 51 18.01 6.50 1.94
C GLU A 51 18.77 5.50 2.81
N GLY A 52 20.09 5.56 2.79
CA GLY A 52 20.96 4.73 3.63
C GLY A 52 20.68 4.90 5.11
N HIS A 53 20.56 6.15 5.58
CA HIS A 53 20.20 6.45 6.98
C HIS A 53 18.81 5.94 7.35
N THR A 54 17.86 6.02 6.43
CA THR A 54 16.50 5.50 6.66
C THR A 54 16.51 3.98 6.81
N LYS A 55 17.21 3.28 5.92
CA LYS A 55 17.40 1.81 5.99
C LYS A 55 18.13 1.40 7.27
N ALA A 56 19.13 2.17 7.69
CA ALA A 56 19.84 1.95 8.95
C ALA A 56 18.90 2.06 10.15
N ALA A 57 18.07 3.08 10.21
CA ALA A 57 17.09 3.26 11.28
C ALA A 57 16.09 2.10 11.38
N ASP A 58 15.58 1.62 10.24
CA ASP A 58 14.67 0.48 10.19
C ASP A 58 15.35 -0.83 10.61
N PHE A 59 16.57 -1.06 10.15
CA PHE A 59 17.38 -2.21 10.57
C PHE A 59 17.61 -2.22 12.09
N LEU A 60 18.01 -1.08 12.66
CA LEU A 60 18.29 -0.95 14.09
C LEU A 60 17.05 -1.14 14.95
N ARG A 61 15.89 -0.70 14.48
CA ARG A 61 14.61 -0.95 15.16
C ARG A 61 14.30 -2.44 15.23
N ASN A 62 14.51 -3.17 14.14
CA ASN A 62 14.33 -4.61 14.09
C ASN A 62 15.39 -5.35 14.91
N PHE A 63 16.64 -4.90 14.88
CA PHE A 63 17.74 -5.46 15.67
C PHE A 63 17.50 -5.33 17.18
N ARG A 64 17.00 -4.17 17.62
CA ARG A 64 16.63 -3.93 19.03
C ARG A 64 15.44 -4.75 19.49
N ALA A 65 14.49 -5.05 18.59
CA ALA A 65 13.32 -5.89 18.88
C ALA A 65 13.65 -7.40 18.91
N GLY A 66 14.80 -7.80 18.33
CA GLY A 66 15.28 -9.20 18.29
C GLY A 66 15.78 -9.67 19.65
N GLU A 67 15.35 -10.86 20.09
CA GLU A 67 15.74 -11.43 21.39
C GLU A 67 17.26 -11.71 21.48
N GLY A 68 17.93 -11.14 22.48
CA GLY A 68 19.26 -11.53 22.96
C GLY A 68 20.46 -10.99 22.17
N ARG A 69 20.28 -10.12 21.18
CA ARG A 69 21.37 -9.55 20.38
C ARG A 69 21.81 -8.16 20.85
N PHE A 70 20.90 -7.40 21.45
CA PHE A 70 21.18 -6.03 21.87
C PHE A 70 21.80 -5.97 23.26
N GLU A 71 22.99 -5.34 23.37
CA GLU A 71 23.67 -5.08 24.66
C GLU A 71 23.20 -3.75 25.26
N ALA A 72 22.44 -3.82 26.34
CA ALA A 72 21.92 -2.66 27.07
C ALA A 72 23.02 -1.97 27.89
N GLY A 73 23.91 -1.25 27.29
CA GLY A 73 25.03 -0.57 27.95
C GLY A 73 26.16 -0.19 27.00
N ALA A 74 25.96 -0.47 25.71
CA ALA A 74 26.88 -0.07 24.66
C ALA A 74 27.04 1.45 24.63
N LYS A 75 28.28 1.93 24.57
CA LYS A 75 28.59 3.36 24.50
C LYS A 75 28.22 3.92 23.11
N PRO A 76 27.43 5.00 23.03
CA PRO A 76 27.11 5.63 21.76
C PRO A 76 28.35 6.20 21.08
N PHE A 77 28.28 6.41 19.77
CA PHE A 77 29.29 7.14 18.99
C PHE A 77 29.23 8.65 19.29
N ALA A 78 30.25 9.38 18.88
CA ALA A 78 30.35 10.83 19.13
C ALA A 78 29.41 11.63 18.20
N SER A 79 29.15 11.15 16.97
CA SER A 79 28.30 11.81 15.98
C SER A 79 27.41 10.82 15.23
N GLY A 80 26.34 11.35 14.60
CA GLY A 80 25.45 10.55 13.74
C GLY A 80 26.12 10.10 12.45
N ALA A 81 27.02 10.90 11.89
CA ALA A 81 27.81 10.54 10.71
C ALA A 81 28.73 9.34 11.00
N GLU A 82 29.49 9.40 12.08
CA GLU A 82 30.36 8.31 12.54
C GLU A 82 29.55 7.03 12.80
N ALA A 83 28.41 7.15 13.46
CA ALA A 83 27.52 6.01 13.70
C ALA A 83 27.02 5.37 12.40
N TYR A 84 26.76 6.16 11.37
CA TYR A 84 26.35 5.67 10.05
C TYR A 84 27.49 4.97 9.31
N GLU A 85 28.69 5.52 9.32
CA GLU A 85 29.87 4.90 8.70
C GLU A 85 30.15 3.51 9.31
N HIS A 86 30.12 3.42 10.63
CA HIS A 86 30.27 2.15 11.34
C HIS A 86 29.13 1.17 11.02
N TYR A 87 27.87 1.65 10.94
CA TYR A 87 26.75 0.84 10.49
C TYR A 87 26.97 0.30 9.09
N ALA A 88 27.33 1.15 8.14
CA ALA A 88 27.51 0.77 6.73
C ALA A 88 28.61 -0.29 6.58
N ALA A 89 29.76 -0.09 7.25
CA ALA A 89 30.85 -1.06 7.24
C ALA A 89 30.46 -2.41 7.89
N ALA A 90 29.81 -2.37 9.06
CA ALA A 90 29.34 -3.56 9.76
C ALA A 90 28.25 -4.31 8.95
N HIS A 91 27.33 -3.58 8.34
CA HIS A 91 26.26 -4.16 7.52
C HIS A 91 26.79 -4.80 6.24
N GLN A 92 27.75 -4.17 5.56
CA GLN A 92 28.42 -4.74 4.40
C GLN A 92 29.15 -6.04 4.77
N LYS A 93 29.89 -6.04 5.89
CA LYS A 93 30.59 -7.23 6.38
C LYS A 93 29.58 -8.33 6.77
N ALA A 94 28.51 -8.01 7.45
CA ALA A 94 27.47 -8.95 7.82
C ALA A 94 26.81 -9.59 6.60
N THR A 95 26.52 -8.80 5.57
CA THR A 95 25.94 -9.29 4.31
C THR A 95 26.91 -10.23 3.57
N ALA A 96 28.20 -9.89 3.53
CA ALA A 96 29.23 -10.73 2.92
C ALA A 96 29.37 -12.08 3.66
N LEU A 97 29.43 -12.03 5.01
CA LEU A 97 29.49 -13.24 5.83
C LEU A 97 28.24 -14.12 5.69
N ALA A 98 27.05 -13.51 5.64
CA ALA A 98 25.81 -14.26 5.42
C ALA A 98 25.79 -14.97 4.06
N ALA A 99 26.25 -14.29 3.01
CA ALA A 99 26.37 -14.90 1.67
C ALA A 99 27.41 -16.03 1.64
N GLU A 100 28.53 -15.83 2.35
CA GLU A 100 29.57 -16.88 2.48
C GLU A 100 29.02 -18.11 3.23
N ILE A 101 28.34 -17.90 4.37
CA ILE A 101 27.70 -18.98 5.14
C ILE A 101 26.73 -19.75 4.26
N ALA A 102 25.83 -19.07 3.53
CA ALA A 102 24.87 -19.73 2.66
C ALA A 102 25.55 -20.57 1.54
N ARG A 103 26.63 -20.03 0.97
CA ARG A 103 27.44 -20.77 -0.02
C ARG A 103 28.12 -21.99 0.58
N LEU A 104 28.70 -21.85 1.77
CA LEU A 104 29.39 -22.96 2.46
C LEU A 104 28.40 -24.01 2.94
N GLU A 105 27.22 -23.62 3.45
CA GLU A 105 26.15 -24.56 3.83
C GLU A 105 25.68 -25.38 2.64
N LYS A 106 25.47 -24.75 1.48
CA LYS A 106 25.14 -25.48 0.25
C LYS A 106 26.25 -26.44 -0.16
N SER A 107 27.51 -25.99 -0.12
CA SER A 107 28.64 -26.85 -0.43
C SER A 107 28.78 -28.00 0.56
N ALA A 108 28.54 -27.79 1.86
CA ALA A 108 28.56 -28.82 2.87
C ALA A 108 27.47 -29.87 2.63
N ASP A 109 26.26 -29.46 2.25
CA ASP A 109 25.14 -30.36 1.92
C ASP A 109 25.44 -31.21 0.67
N GLU A 110 26.08 -30.62 -0.35
CA GLU A 110 26.53 -31.33 -1.55
C GLU A 110 27.67 -32.33 -1.25
N LEU A 111 28.54 -32.05 -0.28
CA LEU A 111 29.66 -32.86 0.10
C LEU A 111 29.30 -33.97 1.11
N ARG A 112 28.29 -33.77 1.95
CA ARG A 112 27.87 -34.70 3.02
C ARG A 112 27.64 -36.13 2.55
N PRO A 113 27.04 -36.40 1.37
CA PRO A 113 26.88 -37.75 0.85
C PRO A 113 28.22 -38.46 0.51
N TRP A 114 29.29 -37.72 0.26
CA TRP A 114 30.60 -38.24 -0.09
C TRP A 114 31.43 -38.71 1.11
N GLY A 115 30.98 -38.39 2.35
CA GLY A 115 31.67 -38.77 3.56
C GLY A 115 32.96 -37.99 3.79
N GLU A 116 33.84 -38.53 4.64
CA GLU A 116 35.12 -37.92 4.96
C GLU A 116 36.18 -38.28 3.91
N PHE A 117 36.71 -37.28 3.23
CA PHE A 117 37.83 -37.44 2.32
C PHE A 117 38.83 -36.27 2.52
N SER A 118 40.10 -36.52 2.16
CA SER A 118 41.14 -35.51 2.22
C SER A 118 41.46 -34.98 0.83
N PRO A 119 41.17 -33.72 0.50
CA PRO A 119 41.55 -33.12 -0.78
C PRO A 119 43.06 -33.14 -1.02
N GLU A 120 43.87 -33.10 0.05
CA GLU A 120 45.32 -33.20 -0.03
C GLU A 120 45.78 -34.58 -0.49
N ARG A 121 45.17 -35.64 0.06
CA ARG A 121 45.43 -37.00 -0.37
C ARG A 121 45.01 -37.26 -1.81
N THR A 122 43.87 -36.71 -2.20
CA THR A 122 43.40 -36.78 -3.58
C THR A 122 44.36 -36.10 -4.56
N LYS A 123 44.92 -34.93 -4.18
CA LYS A 123 45.95 -34.25 -4.96
C LYS A 123 47.28 -35.03 -5.00
N ALA A 124 47.68 -35.65 -3.88
CA ALA A 124 48.87 -36.47 -3.83
C ALA A 124 48.74 -37.70 -4.74
N LEU A 125 47.55 -38.36 -4.79
CA LEU A 125 47.26 -39.44 -5.72
C LEU A 125 47.33 -38.99 -7.18
N ALA A 126 46.78 -37.83 -7.47
CA ALA A 126 46.82 -37.22 -8.82
C ALA A 126 48.27 -36.95 -9.28
N SER A 127 49.16 -36.52 -8.38
CA SER A 127 50.59 -36.37 -8.68
C SER A 127 51.35 -37.68 -8.96
N GLN A 128 50.79 -38.81 -8.48
CA GLN A 128 51.28 -40.16 -8.76
C GLN A 128 50.63 -40.81 -9.99
N GLY A 129 49.84 -40.08 -10.75
CA GLY A 129 49.16 -40.56 -11.94
C GLY A 129 47.83 -41.28 -11.68
N ILE A 130 47.24 -41.12 -10.50
CA ILE A 130 45.94 -41.70 -10.14
C ILE A 130 44.93 -40.55 -9.98
N VAL A 131 43.98 -40.44 -10.91
CA VAL A 131 42.94 -39.41 -10.89
C VAL A 131 41.63 -40.00 -10.39
N LEU A 132 41.02 -39.39 -9.34
CA LEU A 132 39.73 -39.78 -8.83
C LEU A 132 38.66 -38.87 -9.46
N ARG A 133 37.73 -39.44 -10.17
CA ARG A 133 36.58 -38.76 -10.77
C ARG A 133 35.32 -39.11 -10.00
N TYR A 134 34.53 -38.10 -9.61
CA TYR A 134 33.38 -38.21 -8.74
C TYR A 134 32.11 -38.22 -9.56
N PHE A 135 31.28 -39.28 -9.41
CA PHE A 135 30.04 -39.45 -10.16
C PHE A 135 28.88 -39.72 -9.22
N PHE A 136 27.71 -39.23 -9.60
CA PHE A 136 26.46 -39.58 -8.95
C PHE A 136 25.37 -39.86 -9.98
N THR A 137 24.45 -40.76 -9.66
CA THR A 137 23.36 -41.18 -10.54
C THR A 137 22.16 -41.62 -9.71
N PRO A 138 20.92 -41.60 -10.25
CA PRO A 138 19.78 -42.21 -9.58
C PRO A 138 20.09 -43.67 -9.19
N LYS A 139 19.66 -44.08 -8.01
CA LYS A 139 19.90 -45.42 -7.48
C LYS A 139 19.49 -46.53 -8.45
N SER A 140 18.33 -46.35 -9.11
CA SER A 140 17.82 -47.30 -10.11
C SER A 140 18.77 -47.48 -11.30
N ASN A 141 19.45 -46.42 -11.73
CA ASN A 141 20.44 -46.45 -12.81
C ASN A 141 21.70 -47.17 -12.36
N TYR A 142 22.17 -46.89 -11.13
CA TYR A 142 23.33 -47.58 -10.58
C TYR A 142 23.08 -49.08 -10.40
N ASP A 143 21.90 -49.47 -9.94
CA ASP A 143 21.52 -50.89 -9.77
C ASP A 143 21.46 -51.64 -11.11
N LYS A 144 21.09 -50.95 -12.18
CA LYS A 144 20.97 -51.52 -13.52
C LYS A 144 22.31 -51.59 -14.27
N PHE A 145 23.09 -50.52 -14.24
CA PHE A 145 24.29 -50.38 -15.06
C PHE A 145 25.60 -50.51 -14.28
N GLY A 146 25.58 -50.46 -12.95
CA GLY A 146 26.76 -50.54 -12.08
C GLY A 146 27.62 -51.80 -12.30
N PRO A 147 27.05 -53.00 -12.48
CA PRO A 147 27.84 -54.21 -12.81
C PRO A 147 28.61 -54.06 -14.13
N GLU A 148 27.99 -53.54 -15.19
CA GLU A 148 28.62 -53.29 -16.49
C GLU A 148 29.74 -52.27 -16.38
N TRP A 149 29.52 -51.18 -15.62
CA TRP A 149 30.53 -50.15 -15.39
C TRP A 149 31.74 -50.67 -14.60
N SER A 150 31.51 -51.60 -13.65
CA SER A 150 32.59 -52.23 -12.85
C SER A 150 33.45 -53.16 -13.66
N GLU A 151 32.98 -53.70 -14.80
CA GLU A 151 33.78 -54.50 -15.73
C GLU A 151 34.73 -53.64 -16.58
N ARG A 152 34.33 -52.38 -16.85
CA ARG A 152 35.10 -51.46 -17.70
C ARG A 152 36.03 -50.53 -16.94
N TYR A 153 35.64 -50.13 -15.73
CA TYR A 153 36.35 -49.14 -14.93
C TYR A 153 36.56 -49.62 -13.50
N THR A 154 37.66 -49.19 -12.87
CA THR A 154 37.84 -49.39 -11.45
C THR A 154 36.94 -48.42 -10.67
N LEU A 155 35.84 -48.95 -10.15
CA LEU A 155 34.75 -48.19 -9.55
C LEU A 155 34.63 -48.51 -8.05
N SER A 156 34.48 -47.51 -7.23
CA SER A 156 34.21 -47.66 -5.79
C SER A 156 32.94 -46.91 -5.40
N LEU A 157 31.96 -47.63 -4.89
CA LEU A 157 30.75 -47.03 -4.32
C LEU A 157 31.09 -46.37 -2.97
N ILE A 158 30.83 -45.09 -2.82
CA ILE A 158 31.11 -44.35 -1.60
C ILE A 158 29.89 -44.32 -0.69
N ASN A 159 28.73 -43.95 -1.23
CA ASN A 159 27.51 -43.85 -0.44
C ASN A 159 26.27 -44.14 -1.29
N ARG A 160 25.18 -44.48 -0.60
CA ARG A 160 23.90 -44.80 -1.20
C ARG A 160 22.80 -44.20 -0.37
N THR A 161 22.16 -43.19 -0.90
CA THR A 161 20.95 -42.59 -0.30
C THR A 161 19.68 -43.25 -0.84
N ASP A 162 18.51 -42.87 -0.37
CA ASP A 162 17.24 -43.44 -0.83
C ASP A 162 17.01 -43.26 -2.34
N SER A 163 17.51 -42.16 -2.92
CA SER A 163 17.29 -41.79 -4.33
C SER A 163 18.54 -41.84 -5.21
N THR A 164 19.76 -41.71 -4.64
CA THR A 164 21.00 -41.47 -5.40
C THR A 164 22.15 -42.34 -4.92
N ALA A 165 22.94 -42.81 -5.85
CA ALA A 165 24.21 -43.53 -5.60
C ALA A 165 25.38 -42.59 -5.94
N TYR A 166 26.37 -42.53 -5.04
CA TYR A 166 27.60 -41.72 -5.12
C TYR A 166 28.79 -42.66 -5.23
N PHE A 167 29.58 -42.54 -6.29
CA PHE A 167 30.70 -43.44 -6.53
C PHE A 167 31.88 -42.70 -7.16
N VAL A 168 33.05 -43.27 -7.03
CA VAL A 168 34.30 -42.73 -7.58
C VAL A 168 34.85 -43.71 -8.60
N VAL A 169 35.30 -43.16 -9.72
CA VAL A 169 36.03 -43.91 -10.75
C VAL A 169 37.50 -43.53 -10.69
N VAL A 170 38.37 -44.53 -10.65
CA VAL A 170 39.80 -44.34 -10.66
C VAL A 170 40.29 -44.42 -12.10
N THR A 171 40.99 -43.36 -12.57
CA THR A 171 41.45 -43.25 -13.97
C THR A 171 42.91 -42.80 -14.03
N ALA A 172 43.54 -43.02 -15.18
CA ALA A 172 44.80 -42.38 -15.51
C ALA A 172 44.60 -40.94 -15.97
N PRO A 173 45.61 -40.06 -15.88
CA PRO A 173 45.52 -38.68 -16.36
C PRO A 173 45.19 -38.65 -17.88
N GLY A 174 44.10 -37.95 -18.23
CA GLY A 174 43.65 -37.79 -19.63
C GLY A 174 42.77 -38.91 -20.17
N GLU A 175 42.37 -39.88 -19.34
CA GLU A 175 41.44 -40.95 -19.72
C GLU A 175 39.99 -40.43 -19.70
N ASP A 176 39.28 -40.57 -20.84
CA ASP A 176 37.88 -40.19 -20.93
C ASP A 176 36.97 -41.28 -20.40
N VAL A 177 36.09 -40.94 -19.48
CA VAL A 177 35.09 -41.83 -18.89
C VAL A 177 33.72 -41.48 -19.45
N THR A 178 33.10 -42.44 -20.14
CA THR A 178 31.74 -42.29 -20.69
C THR A 178 30.78 -43.14 -19.88
N LEU A 179 30.08 -42.52 -18.93
CA LEU A 179 29.08 -43.13 -18.08
C LEU A 179 27.76 -42.35 -18.18
N ASP A 180 26.64 -43.03 -18.07
CA ASP A 180 25.32 -42.41 -17.91
C ASP A 180 25.12 -41.96 -16.45
N ALA A 181 26.00 -41.06 -15.99
CA ALA A 181 26.04 -40.52 -14.64
C ALA A 181 26.55 -39.10 -14.70
N GLN A 182 26.10 -38.29 -13.74
CA GLN A 182 26.58 -36.90 -13.62
C GLN A 182 27.94 -36.86 -12.94
N GLU A 183 28.92 -36.22 -13.58
CA GLU A 183 30.23 -36.00 -12.99
C GLU A 183 30.21 -34.72 -12.13
N MET A 184 30.67 -34.83 -10.90
CA MET A 184 30.90 -33.70 -10.01
C MET A 184 32.37 -33.31 -10.10
N LYS A 185 32.64 -32.01 -10.15
CA LYS A 185 33.99 -31.48 -10.07
C LYS A 185 34.63 -31.90 -8.74
N ALA A 186 35.90 -32.35 -8.78
CA ALA A 186 36.61 -32.75 -7.58
C ALA A 186 36.50 -31.72 -6.48
N PRO A 187 36.02 -32.05 -5.27
CA PRO A 187 35.80 -31.11 -4.21
C PRO A 187 37.13 -30.49 -3.75
N SER A 188 37.10 -29.18 -3.51
CA SER A 188 38.29 -28.43 -3.04
C SER A 188 38.44 -28.45 -1.52
N MET A 189 37.42 -28.84 -0.77
CA MET A 189 37.37 -28.94 0.69
C MET A 189 36.54 -30.13 1.12
N ASP A 190 36.75 -30.61 2.36
CA ASP A 190 35.90 -31.63 2.97
C ASP A 190 34.75 -31.03 3.78
N VAL A 191 33.84 -31.86 4.26
CA VAL A 191 32.69 -31.44 5.06
C VAL A 191 33.11 -30.77 6.38
N ARG A 192 34.15 -31.33 7.04
CA ARG A 192 34.65 -30.79 8.31
C ARG A 192 35.25 -29.40 8.15
N GLU A 193 35.98 -29.17 7.07
CA GLU A 193 36.55 -27.85 6.75
C GLU A 193 35.44 -26.83 6.42
N ALA A 194 34.40 -27.28 5.67
CA ALA A 194 33.25 -26.43 5.40
C ALA A 194 32.50 -26.06 6.69
N GLU A 195 32.22 -27.03 7.56
CA GLU A 195 31.56 -26.80 8.85
C GLU A 195 32.38 -25.91 9.79
N ARG A 196 33.71 -26.08 9.80
CA ARG A 196 34.61 -25.19 10.57
C ARG A 196 34.52 -23.76 10.09
N ARG A 197 34.60 -23.53 8.77
CA ARG A 197 34.48 -22.18 8.18
C ARG A 197 33.12 -21.56 8.43
N ILE A 198 32.04 -22.36 8.37
CA ILE A 198 30.71 -21.91 8.73
C ILE A 198 30.66 -21.46 10.20
N ALA A 199 31.28 -22.23 11.11
CA ALA A 199 31.33 -21.87 12.53
C ALA A 199 32.14 -20.59 12.77
N GLU A 200 33.28 -20.42 12.11
CA GLU A 200 34.13 -19.22 12.15
C GLU A 200 33.35 -18.00 11.62
N ALA A 201 32.72 -18.10 10.45
CA ALA A 201 31.91 -17.03 9.86
C ALA A 201 30.70 -16.67 10.72
N LYS A 202 30.03 -17.65 11.33
CA LYS A 202 28.94 -17.41 12.30
C LYS A 202 29.44 -16.73 13.58
N GLN A 203 30.63 -17.04 14.03
CA GLN A 203 31.25 -16.35 15.18
C GLN A 203 31.60 -14.90 14.84
N GLU A 204 32.19 -14.64 13.66
CA GLU A 204 32.44 -13.29 13.19
C GLU A 204 31.16 -12.47 13.03
N LEU A 205 30.09 -13.09 12.49
CA LEU A 205 28.79 -12.44 12.35
C LEU A 205 28.21 -12.04 13.72
N ARG A 206 28.36 -12.90 14.74
CA ARG A 206 27.93 -12.57 16.12
C ARG A 206 28.81 -11.48 16.75
N ALA A 207 30.07 -11.39 16.41
CA ALA A 207 30.93 -10.34 16.91
C ALA A 207 30.49 -8.95 16.42
N LEU A 208 29.82 -8.86 15.27
CA LEU A 208 29.23 -7.61 14.78
C LEU A 208 28.01 -7.16 15.60
N ASP A 209 27.38 -8.03 16.38
CA ASP A 209 26.25 -7.65 17.24
C ASP A 209 26.65 -6.59 18.29
N ALA A 210 27.88 -6.59 18.77
CA ALA A 210 28.42 -5.55 19.65
C ALA A 210 28.49 -4.18 18.94
N GLU A 211 28.95 -4.16 17.67
CA GLU A 211 29.00 -2.95 16.87
C GLU A 211 27.59 -2.43 16.55
N PHE A 212 26.67 -3.29 16.15
CA PHE A 212 25.27 -2.92 15.95
C PHE A 212 24.61 -2.43 17.25
N SER A 213 25.01 -2.95 18.39
CA SER A 213 24.51 -2.47 19.69
C SER A 213 24.98 -1.05 20.00
N ARG A 214 26.24 -0.70 19.65
CA ARG A 214 26.77 0.68 19.77
C ARG A 214 26.04 1.64 18.82
N VAL A 215 25.81 1.22 17.57
CA VAL A 215 25.05 2.03 16.60
C VAL A 215 23.62 2.23 17.08
N ALA A 216 22.97 1.18 17.61
CA ALA A 216 21.62 1.26 18.16
C ALA A 216 21.54 2.17 19.41
N ALA A 217 22.60 2.22 20.22
CA ALA A 217 22.71 3.19 21.32
C ALA A 217 22.80 4.65 20.79
N SER A 218 23.28 4.84 19.57
CA SER A 218 23.42 6.15 18.88
C SER A 218 22.20 6.52 18.01
N GLU A 219 21.08 5.81 18.11
CA GLU A 219 19.87 5.98 17.25
C GLU A 219 19.41 7.44 17.18
N LYS A 220 19.43 8.17 18.30
CA LYS A 220 19.05 9.59 18.34
C LYS A 220 19.99 10.49 17.54
N LEU A 221 21.31 10.22 17.60
CA LEU A 221 22.30 10.96 16.83
C LEU A 221 22.20 10.66 15.35
N LEU A 222 21.95 9.40 15.00
CA LEU A 222 21.72 8.97 13.63
C LEU A 222 20.46 9.63 13.03
N ALA A 223 19.37 9.66 13.79
CA ALA A 223 18.13 10.33 13.38
C ALA A 223 18.31 11.85 13.22
N ALA A 224 19.08 12.49 14.12
CA ALA A 224 19.41 13.90 14.00
C ALA A 224 20.23 14.20 12.74
N HIS A 225 21.21 13.37 12.43
CA HIS A 225 22.01 13.52 11.21
C HIS A 225 21.19 13.29 9.95
N ALA A 226 20.30 12.28 9.93
CA ALA A 226 19.37 12.04 8.84
C ALA A 226 18.44 13.24 8.59
N ALA A 227 17.98 13.89 9.67
CA ALA A 227 17.18 15.10 9.58
C ALA A 227 17.97 16.26 8.96
N GLN A 228 19.22 16.47 9.39
CA GLN A 228 20.10 17.49 8.80
C GLN A 228 20.35 17.27 7.30
N LEU A 229 20.56 16.02 6.87
CA LEU A 229 20.71 15.70 5.44
C LEU A 229 19.44 16.02 4.65
N LYS A 230 18.26 15.71 5.20
CA LYS A 230 16.97 16.04 4.57
C LYS A 230 16.75 17.56 4.50
N GLU A 231 17.08 18.29 5.55
CA GLU A 231 17.03 19.76 5.57
C GLU A 231 17.98 20.37 4.54
N ARG A 232 19.20 19.82 4.42
CA ARG A 232 20.15 20.22 3.38
C ARG A 232 19.58 19.99 1.98
N LEU A 233 18.97 18.84 1.73
CA LEU A 233 18.33 18.54 0.45
C LEU A 233 17.21 19.51 0.11
N GLN A 234 16.37 19.87 1.09
CA GLN A 234 15.34 20.89 0.91
C GLN A 234 15.94 22.24 0.49
N GLY A 235 17.01 22.66 1.16
CA GLY A 235 17.72 23.91 0.82
C GLY A 235 18.33 23.87 -0.59
N VAL A 236 18.93 22.75 -0.99
CA VAL A 236 19.47 22.56 -2.34
C VAL A 236 18.38 22.63 -3.39
N ARG A 237 17.24 21.96 -3.17
CA ARG A 237 16.09 22.00 -4.08
C ARG A 237 15.58 23.43 -4.29
N VAL A 238 15.40 24.18 -3.20
CA VAL A 238 14.93 25.57 -3.29
C VAL A 238 15.94 26.44 -4.05
N LYS A 239 17.25 26.32 -3.79
CA LYS A 239 18.28 27.08 -4.50
C LYS A 239 18.34 26.74 -5.99
N ALA A 240 18.21 25.47 -6.34
CA ALA A 240 18.31 25.01 -7.72
C ALA A 240 17.09 25.41 -8.58
N THR A 241 15.91 25.57 -7.97
CA THR A 241 14.69 25.97 -8.66
C THR A 241 14.42 27.47 -8.63
N ALA A 242 15.13 28.20 -7.78
CA ALA A 242 15.02 29.66 -7.71
C ALA A 242 15.49 30.32 -9.02
N GLN A 243 14.67 31.20 -9.58
CA GLN A 243 14.99 31.92 -10.79
C GLN A 243 16.03 33.02 -10.48
N GLN A 244 17.12 33.03 -11.24
CA GLN A 244 18.12 34.08 -11.14
C GLN A 244 17.75 35.24 -12.07
N ALA A 245 17.81 36.45 -11.56
CA ALA A 245 17.58 37.70 -12.28
C ALA A 245 18.78 38.67 -12.10
N ALA A 246 18.88 39.66 -12.95
CA ALA A 246 19.93 40.70 -12.91
C ALA A 246 21.35 40.11 -12.79
N ASP A 247 21.74 39.27 -13.77
CA ASP A 247 23.06 38.60 -13.86
C ASP A 247 23.41 37.79 -12.58
N GLY A 248 22.41 37.17 -11.96
CA GLY A 248 22.62 36.30 -10.79
C GLY A 248 22.71 37.05 -9.46
N THR A 249 22.54 38.37 -9.44
CA THR A 249 22.52 39.16 -8.19
C THR A 249 21.21 39.07 -7.43
N LEU A 250 20.10 38.84 -8.12
CA LEU A 250 18.77 38.66 -7.53
C LEU A 250 18.27 37.24 -7.71
N VAL A 251 17.54 36.78 -6.73
CA VAL A 251 16.86 35.47 -6.71
C VAL A 251 15.38 35.70 -6.53
N VAL A 252 14.58 35.06 -7.39
CA VAL A 252 13.14 35.07 -7.31
C VAL A 252 12.65 33.67 -6.91
N MET A 253 11.83 33.59 -5.86
CA MET A 253 11.26 32.34 -5.35
C MET A 253 9.76 32.49 -5.20
N GLU A 254 9.01 31.49 -5.65
CA GLU A 254 7.57 31.40 -5.44
C GLU A 254 7.28 30.54 -4.20
N GLY A 255 6.49 31.07 -3.29
CA GLY A 255 6.11 30.39 -2.04
C GLY A 255 4.61 30.42 -1.80
N TRP A 256 4.17 29.48 -0.98
CA TRP A 256 2.76 29.29 -0.63
C TRP A 256 2.61 29.19 0.88
N ALA A 257 1.62 29.86 1.44
CA ALA A 257 1.29 29.76 2.85
C ALA A 257 -0.22 29.65 3.04
N GLU A 258 -0.65 29.03 4.15
CA GLU A 258 -2.06 29.03 4.51
C GLU A 258 -2.52 30.47 4.82
N LYS A 259 -3.67 30.88 4.28
CA LYS A 259 -4.20 32.24 4.49
C LYS A 259 -4.45 32.54 5.97
N GLU A 260 -4.75 31.52 6.79
CA GLU A 260 -4.94 31.67 8.24
C GLU A 260 -3.64 31.96 9.01
N THR A 261 -2.50 31.54 8.47
CA THR A 261 -1.18 31.74 9.09
C THR A 261 -0.34 32.81 8.38
N SER A 262 -0.91 33.45 7.35
CA SER A 262 -0.20 34.44 6.54
C SER A 262 0.30 35.64 7.37
N ASP A 263 -0.42 36.03 8.43
CA ASP A 263 -0.01 37.14 9.32
C ASP A 263 1.36 36.90 9.99
N LYS A 264 1.69 35.61 10.27
CA LYS A 264 2.99 35.25 10.84
C LYS A 264 4.11 35.32 9.79
N VAL A 265 3.77 34.99 8.53
CA VAL A 265 4.69 35.14 7.40
C VAL A 265 4.96 36.60 7.14
N ASP A 266 3.90 37.43 7.12
CA ASP A 266 4.00 38.88 6.93
C ASP A 266 4.85 39.52 8.04
N ALA A 267 4.67 39.14 9.30
CA ALA A 267 5.48 39.60 10.42
C ALA A 267 6.97 39.22 10.29
N LEU A 268 7.28 38.06 9.77
CA LEU A 268 8.65 37.68 9.45
C LEU A 268 9.22 38.58 8.35
N LEU A 269 8.46 38.80 7.28
CA LEU A 269 8.88 39.61 6.14
C LEU A 269 9.10 41.11 6.50
N GLU A 270 8.32 41.64 7.40
CA GLU A 270 8.53 43.01 7.95
C GLU A 270 9.87 43.13 8.70
N ALA A 271 10.36 42.04 9.30
CA ALA A 271 11.66 42.00 9.94
C ALA A 271 12.84 41.92 8.94
N TYR A 272 12.54 41.67 7.64
CA TYR A 272 13.54 41.55 6.57
C TYR A 272 13.37 42.64 5.50
N PRO A 273 13.83 43.88 5.73
CA PRO A 273 13.59 45.02 4.84
C PRO A 273 14.25 44.88 3.45
N ASN A 274 15.19 43.94 3.30
CA ASN A 274 15.88 43.68 2.03
C ASN A 274 15.19 42.62 1.14
N VAL A 275 14.07 42.06 1.60
CA VAL A 275 13.27 41.09 0.83
C VAL A 275 12.04 41.87 0.33
N VAL A 276 11.94 41.98 -0.97
CA VAL A 276 10.74 42.46 -1.62
C VAL A 276 9.80 41.29 -1.89
N TYR A 277 8.56 41.40 -1.52
CA TYR A 277 7.57 40.35 -1.78
C TYR A 277 6.28 40.90 -2.38
N LEU A 278 5.65 40.10 -3.19
CA LEU A 278 4.30 40.31 -3.69
C LEU A 278 3.40 39.22 -3.11
N LYS A 279 2.33 39.66 -2.43
CA LYS A 279 1.31 38.75 -1.88
C LYS A 279 0.08 38.81 -2.77
N GLY A 280 -0.41 37.63 -3.19
CA GLY A 280 -1.61 37.52 -4.03
C GLY A 280 -2.48 36.34 -3.64
N ASP A 281 -3.68 36.30 -4.20
CA ASP A 281 -4.52 35.12 -4.15
C ASP A 281 -4.14 34.18 -5.33
N PRO A 282 -4.23 32.83 -5.16
CA PRO A 282 -3.95 31.88 -6.23
C PRO A 282 -4.82 32.09 -7.46
N THR A 283 -4.24 32.00 -8.64
CA THR A 283 -4.96 32.00 -9.92
C THR A 283 -5.26 30.56 -10.39
N PRO A 284 -6.25 30.36 -11.26
CA PRO A 284 -6.56 29.02 -11.79
C PRO A 284 -5.41 28.38 -12.59
N GLU A 285 -4.45 29.18 -13.05
CA GLU A 285 -3.28 28.75 -13.82
C GLU A 285 -2.11 28.31 -12.93
N ASP A 286 -2.12 28.73 -11.65
CA ASP A 286 -1.07 28.41 -10.70
C ASP A 286 -1.15 26.94 -10.25
N ASP A 287 0.00 26.28 -10.13
CA ASP A 287 0.12 24.95 -9.52
C ASP A 287 0.12 25.07 -7.98
N THR A 288 -1.03 25.43 -7.43
CA THR A 288 -1.20 25.71 -6.01
C THR A 288 -1.15 24.41 -5.18
N PRO A 289 -0.29 24.31 -4.16
CA PRO A 289 -0.24 23.14 -3.29
C PRO A 289 -1.52 23.01 -2.46
N VAL A 290 -1.91 21.77 -2.18
CA VAL A 290 -3.16 21.45 -1.49
C VAL A 290 -2.89 20.90 -0.10
N LYS A 291 -3.53 21.53 0.90
CA LYS A 291 -3.62 21.00 2.27
C LYS A 291 -5.07 20.72 2.63
N LEU A 292 -5.35 19.51 3.09
CA LEU A 292 -6.69 19.10 3.52
C LEU A 292 -6.93 19.50 4.98
N LYS A 293 -8.08 20.12 5.25
CA LYS A 293 -8.59 20.44 6.60
C LYS A 293 -9.88 19.69 6.83
N ASN A 294 -9.78 18.44 7.26
CA ASN A 294 -10.92 17.59 7.47
C ASN A 294 -11.26 17.39 8.96
N ASN A 295 -12.55 17.10 9.22
CA ASN A 295 -13.00 16.69 10.54
C ASN A 295 -12.36 15.36 10.96
N ARG A 296 -12.49 14.99 12.23
CA ARG A 296 -11.86 13.77 12.79
C ARG A 296 -12.25 12.49 12.06
N PHE A 297 -13.49 12.39 11.59
CA PHE A 297 -13.98 11.23 10.85
C PHE A 297 -13.39 11.18 9.44
N ALA A 298 -13.51 12.25 8.66
CA ALA A 298 -12.99 12.30 7.29
C ALA A 298 -11.47 12.16 7.23
N ARG A 299 -10.75 12.66 8.24
CA ARG A 299 -9.28 12.53 8.34
C ARG A 299 -8.82 11.06 8.33
N VAL A 300 -9.60 10.15 8.89
CA VAL A 300 -9.29 8.71 8.86
C VAL A 300 -9.26 8.18 7.42
N PHE A 301 -10.11 8.72 6.56
CA PHE A 301 -10.26 8.33 5.15
C PHE A 301 -9.35 9.08 4.18
N GLU A 302 -8.62 10.10 4.66
CA GLU A 302 -7.53 10.73 3.89
C GLU A 302 -6.48 9.68 3.49
N LEU A 303 -6.24 8.66 4.35
CA LEU A 303 -5.38 7.53 4.02
C LEU A 303 -5.79 6.85 2.71
N VAL A 304 -7.11 6.68 2.48
CA VAL A 304 -7.63 6.08 1.25
C VAL A 304 -7.56 7.08 0.10
N GLY A 305 -7.91 8.36 0.34
CA GLY A 305 -7.84 9.42 -0.67
C GLY A 305 -6.43 9.66 -1.19
N ASP A 306 -5.45 9.72 -0.30
CA ASP A 306 -4.03 9.93 -0.64
C ASP A 306 -3.43 8.75 -1.46
N MET A 307 -4.04 7.57 -1.44
CA MET A 307 -3.63 6.45 -2.30
C MET A 307 -3.97 6.69 -3.79
N TYR A 308 -4.87 7.60 -4.09
CA TYR A 308 -5.25 7.93 -5.46
C TYR A 308 -4.64 9.26 -5.92
N ALA A 309 -5.19 10.36 -5.45
CA ALA A 309 -4.69 11.72 -5.71
C ALA A 309 -5.40 12.72 -4.80
N ARG A 310 -4.77 13.89 -4.60
CA ARG A 310 -5.40 15.02 -3.92
C ARG A 310 -6.29 15.82 -4.87
N PRO A 311 -7.36 16.46 -4.38
CA PRO A 311 -8.19 17.34 -5.19
C PRO A 311 -7.40 18.57 -5.66
N LYS A 312 -7.69 19.08 -6.85
CA LYS A 312 -7.10 20.32 -7.37
C LYS A 312 -7.55 21.52 -6.51
N TYR A 313 -6.66 22.49 -6.30
CA TYR A 313 -6.99 23.70 -5.58
C TYR A 313 -8.18 24.43 -6.25
N GLY A 314 -9.07 24.96 -5.45
CA GLY A 314 -10.31 25.58 -5.94
C GLY A 314 -11.47 24.62 -6.22
N THR A 315 -11.24 23.32 -6.17
CA THR A 315 -12.31 22.30 -6.24
C THR A 315 -12.76 21.88 -4.84
N MET A 316 -13.73 20.97 -4.77
CA MET A 316 -14.26 20.47 -3.51
C MET A 316 -13.50 19.21 -3.07
N ASP A 317 -13.15 19.12 -1.79
CA ASP A 317 -12.65 17.90 -1.20
C ASP A 317 -13.79 16.88 -1.03
N LEU A 318 -13.67 15.74 -1.71
CA LEU A 318 -14.69 14.69 -1.70
C LEU A 318 -14.53 13.71 -0.52
N THR A 319 -13.45 13.80 0.27
CA THR A 319 -13.17 12.87 1.39
C THR A 319 -14.31 12.80 2.41
N PRO A 320 -14.89 13.90 2.90
CA PRO A 320 -16.01 13.81 3.85
C PRO A 320 -17.27 13.15 3.29
N PHE A 321 -17.42 13.19 1.97
CA PHE A 321 -18.63 12.72 1.28
C PHE A 321 -18.54 11.25 0.89
N PHE A 322 -17.36 10.74 0.49
CA PHE A 322 -17.23 9.32 0.19
C PHE A 322 -17.02 8.45 1.43
N ALA A 323 -16.44 8.99 2.51
CA ALA A 323 -16.12 8.23 3.71
C ALA A 323 -17.31 7.44 4.30
N PRO A 324 -18.53 7.97 4.43
CA PRO A 324 -19.68 7.21 4.91
C PRO A 324 -20.04 6.04 3.99
N PHE A 325 -20.02 6.27 2.67
CA PHE A 325 -20.30 5.23 1.69
C PHE A 325 -19.23 4.14 1.70
N TYR A 326 -17.97 4.52 1.88
CA TYR A 326 -16.87 3.56 1.97
C TYR A 326 -17.04 2.62 3.16
N VAL A 327 -17.35 3.16 4.34
CA VAL A 327 -17.62 2.36 5.55
C VAL A 327 -18.79 1.40 5.34
N LEU A 328 -19.86 1.90 4.71
CA LEU A 328 -21.06 1.12 4.39
C LEU A 328 -20.72 -0.02 3.42
N PHE A 329 -20.01 0.27 2.33
CA PHE A 329 -19.63 -0.74 1.34
C PHE A 329 -18.68 -1.78 1.88
N PHE A 330 -17.73 -1.37 2.72
CA PHE A 330 -16.83 -2.31 3.39
C PHE A 330 -17.60 -3.31 4.25
N GLY A 331 -18.55 -2.81 5.05
CA GLY A 331 -19.42 -3.64 5.87
C GLY A 331 -20.26 -4.62 5.05
N ILE A 332 -20.80 -4.16 3.92
CA ILE A 332 -21.56 -4.97 2.97
C ILE A 332 -20.72 -6.08 2.33
N CYS A 333 -19.49 -5.75 1.91
CA CYS A 333 -18.60 -6.70 1.24
C CYS A 333 -18.10 -7.80 2.20
N LEU A 334 -17.79 -7.46 3.44
CA LEU A 334 -17.30 -8.46 4.42
C LEU A 334 -18.45 -9.24 5.08
N ASN A 335 -19.58 -8.58 5.31
CA ASN A 335 -20.89 -9.09 5.72
C ASN A 335 -20.91 -10.28 6.71
N ASP A 336 -19.98 -10.31 7.67
CA ASP A 336 -19.92 -11.33 8.70
C ASP A 336 -19.55 -10.70 10.04
N ALA A 337 -20.43 -10.86 11.06
CA ALA A 337 -20.24 -10.22 12.37
C ALA A 337 -19.01 -10.75 13.13
N GLY A 338 -18.65 -12.02 12.94
CA GLY A 338 -17.46 -12.62 13.55
C GLY A 338 -16.16 -12.02 12.98
N TYR A 339 -16.08 -11.90 11.67
CA TYR A 339 -14.92 -11.27 11.01
C TYR A 339 -14.83 -9.77 11.35
N GLY A 340 -15.97 -9.09 11.38
CA GLY A 340 -16.07 -7.71 11.83
C GLY A 340 -15.54 -7.50 13.24
N ALA A 341 -15.88 -8.41 14.17
CA ALA A 341 -15.41 -8.36 15.56
C ALA A 341 -13.89 -8.53 15.64
N ILE A 342 -13.30 -9.47 14.90
CA ILE A 342 -11.84 -9.64 14.83
C ILE A 342 -11.17 -8.36 14.34
N LEU A 343 -11.68 -7.77 13.25
CA LEU A 343 -11.12 -6.56 12.67
C LEU A 343 -11.24 -5.36 13.62
N ALA A 344 -12.38 -5.19 14.27
CA ALA A 344 -12.60 -4.12 15.26
C ALA A 344 -11.70 -4.26 16.48
N LEU A 345 -11.53 -5.49 17.01
CA LEU A 345 -10.63 -5.78 18.13
C LEU A 345 -9.17 -5.54 17.78
N LEU A 346 -8.75 -5.94 16.57
CA LEU A 346 -7.40 -5.69 16.07
C LEU A 346 -7.15 -4.18 15.95
N GLY A 347 -8.10 -3.43 15.40
CA GLY A 347 -8.04 -1.97 15.32
C GLY A 347 -7.95 -1.32 16.70
N ALA A 348 -8.79 -1.74 17.65
CA ALA A 348 -8.78 -1.25 19.03
C ALA A 348 -7.46 -1.58 19.76
N TRP A 349 -6.91 -2.78 19.54
CA TRP A 349 -5.61 -3.16 20.06
C TRP A 349 -4.47 -2.29 19.49
N MET A 350 -4.48 -2.03 18.18
CA MET A 350 -3.53 -1.12 17.53
C MET A 350 -3.65 0.31 18.10
N LEU A 351 -4.87 0.81 18.39
CA LEU A 351 -5.10 2.11 19.00
C LEU A 351 -4.52 2.19 20.43
N SER A 352 -4.57 1.10 21.19
CA SER A 352 -4.01 1.06 22.54
C SER A 352 -2.47 1.17 22.54
N LYS A 353 -1.83 0.59 21.53
CA LYS A 353 -0.36 0.66 21.33
C LYS A 353 0.09 1.99 20.73
N ASN A 354 -0.63 2.52 19.73
CA ASN A 354 -0.24 3.71 18.99
C ASN A 354 -0.99 4.94 19.49
N ARG A 355 -0.57 5.50 20.62
CA ARG A 355 -1.22 6.67 21.25
C ARG A 355 -0.90 7.99 20.54
N LYS A 356 0.21 8.06 19.79
CA LYS A 356 0.65 9.28 19.08
C LYS A 356 -0.13 9.49 17.77
N PRO A 357 -0.40 10.73 17.37
CA PRO A 357 -0.94 11.02 16.05
C PRO A 357 0.07 10.56 14.97
N GLY A 358 -0.43 9.87 13.96
CA GLY A 358 0.38 9.36 12.86
C GLY A 358 -0.42 8.40 11.99
N MET A 359 0.16 7.98 10.88
CA MET A 359 -0.46 7.10 9.89
C MET A 359 -0.97 5.77 10.51
N MET A 360 -0.20 5.17 11.42
CA MET A 360 -0.59 3.93 12.12
C MET A 360 -1.86 4.11 12.96
N ARG A 361 -2.03 5.26 13.60
CA ARG A 361 -3.24 5.57 14.36
C ARG A 361 -4.45 5.79 13.46
N GLN A 362 -4.25 6.42 12.31
CA GLN A 362 -5.31 6.58 11.29
C GLN A 362 -5.75 5.21 10.76
N ALA A 363 -4.80 4.33 10.40
CA ALA A 363 -5.06 2.98 9.96
C ALA A 363 -5.80 2.15 11.03
N ALA A 364 -5.45 2.31 12.31
CA ALA A 364 -6.13 1.64 13.42
C ALA A 364 -7.59 2.12 13.59
N TRP A 365 -7.85 3.43 13.47
CA TRP A 365 -9.22 3.96 13.45
C TRP A 365 -10.00 3.49 12.25
N PHE A 366 -9.37 3.45 11.06
CA PHE A 366 -9.97 2.92 9.84
C PHE A 366 -10.42 1.46 10.02
N ALA A 367 -9.53 0.59 10.52
CA ALA A 367 -9.84 -0.80 10.78
C ALA A 367 -10.98 -0.96 11.81
N THR A 368 -10.99 -0.13 12.86
CA THR A 368 -12.04 -0.15 13.88
C THR A 368 -13.41 0.25 13.29
N LEU A 369 -13.47 1.35 12.51
CA LEU A 369 -14.71 1.83 11.89
C LEU A 369 -15.26 0.82 10.86
N CYS A 370 -14.39 0.27 10.02
CA CYS A 370 -14.76 -0.75 9.05
C CYS A 370 -15.22 -2.04 9.75
N GLY A 371 -14.53 -2.45 10.83
CA GLY A 371 -14.92 -3.60 11.64
C GLY A 371 -16.29 -3.43 12.29
N VAL A 372 -16.58 -2.25 12.86
CA VAL A 372 -17.90 -1.93 13.45
C VAL A 372 -18.99 -1.96 12.37
N SER A 373 -18.74 -1.40 11.19
CA SER A 373 -19.69 -1.47 10.07
C SER A 373 -19.98 -2.92 9.68
N THR A 374 -18.93 -3.75 9.60
CA THR A 374 -19.07 -5.18 9.29
C THR A 374 -19.89 -5.92 10.34
N ILE A 375 -19.70 -5.62 11.64
CA ILE A 375 -20.53 -6.18 12.70
C ILE A 375 -22.01 -5.82 12.48
N LEU A 376 -22.29 -4.55 12.18
CA LEU A 376 -23.66 -4.10 11.93
C LEU A 376 -24.31 -4.83 10.76
N PHE A 377 -23.64 -4.93 9.61
CA PHE A 377 -24.18 -5.63 8.45
C PHE A 377 -24.24 -7.13 8.64
N GLY A 378 -23.26 -7.74 9.29
CA GLY A 378 -23.28 -9.17 9.64
C GLY A 378 -24.43 -9.51 10.58
N LEU A 379 -24.74 -8.66 11.57
CA LEU A 379 -25.89 -8.81 12.44
C LEU A 379 -27.22 -8.60 11.69
N LEU A 380 -27.30 -7.63 10.81
CA LEU A 380 -28.51 -7.41 9.98
C LEU A 380 -28.79 -8.60 9.06
N CYS A 381 -27.79 -9.20 8.48
CA CYS A 381 -27.90 -10.36 7.60
C CYS A 381 -27.91 -11.71 8.37
N GLY A 382 -27.66 -11.67 9.69
CA GLY A 382 -27.64 -12.85 10.53
C GLY A 382 -26.49 -13.82 10.24
N SER A 383 -25.32 -13.32 9.84
CA SER A 383 -24.11 -14.12 9.58
C SER A 383 -23.07 -13.93 10.70
N PHE A 384 -22.61 -15.05 11.27
CA PHE A 384 -21.56 -15.08 12.29
C PHE A 384 -20.61 -16.26 12.02
N PHE A 385 -19.40 -16.00 11.52
CA PHE A 385 -18.45 -17.02 11.03
C PHE A 385 -19.08 -18.00 10.04
N GLY A 386 -19.90 -17.50 9.09
CA GLY A 386 -20.60 -18.33 8.11
C GLY A 386 -21.72 -19.22 8.68
N ILE A 387 -22.05 -19.07 9.96
CA ILE A 387 -23.20 -19.73 10.57
C ILE A 387 -24.39 -18.78 10.53
N SER A 388 -25.56 -19.27 10.13
CA SER A 388 -26.79 -18.49 10.11
C SER A 388 -27.31 -18.28 11.53
N MET A 389 -27.40 -17.03 11.98
CA MET A 389 -27.95 -16.68 13.29
C MET A 389 -29.46 -16.97 13.41
N SER A 390 -30.16 -17.16 12.28
CA SER A 390 -31.57 -17.56 12.26
C SER A 390 -31.80 -18.93 12.91
N GLU A 391 -30.80 -19.82 12.92
CA GLU A 391 -30.84 -21.11 13.63
C GLU A 391 -30.82 -20.94 15.14
N TRP A 392 -30.16 -19.89 15.63
CA TRP A 392 -30.04 -19.61 17.08
C TRP A 392 -31.16 -18.72 17.61
N PHE A 393 -31.66 -17.80 16.77
CA PHE A 393 -32.68 -16.83 17.12
C PHE A 393 -33.85 -16.83 16.10
N PRO A 394 -34.67 -17.88 16.07
CA PRO A 394 -35.75 -18.00 15.07
C PRO A 394 -36.87 -16.94 15.19
N SER A 395 -36.92 -16.21 16.30
CA SER A 395 -37.87 -15.10 16.50
C SER A 395 -37.45 -13.77 15.86
N ILE A 396 -36.21 -13.67 15.38
CA ILE A 396 -35.68 -12.46 14.74
C ILE A 396 -35.70 -12.65 13.22
N HIS A 397 -36.41 -11.74 12.52
CA HIS A 397 -36.36 -11.72 11.06
C HIS A 397 -35.11 -11.01 10.60
N PHE A 398 -34.13 -11.77 10.11
CA PHE A 398 -32.94 -11.24 9.46
C PHE A 398 -33.21 -10.87 8.01
N PHE A 399 -32.43 -9.96 7.46
CA PHE A 399 -32.49 -9.64 6.03
C PHE A 399 -32.05 -10.85 5.20
N ASP A 400 -32.86 -11.22 4.21
CA ASP A 400 -32.45 -12.21 3.21
C ASP A 400 -31.40 -11.61 2.27
N PHE A 401 -30.12 -11.93 2.56
CA PHE A 401 -28.99 -11.43 1.78
C PHE A 401 -29.05 -11.90 0.32
N GLN A 402 -29.50 -13.12 0.06
CA GLN A 402 -29.54 -13.66 -1.30
C GLN A 402 -30.68 -13.08 -2.13
N GLY A 403 -31.86 -12.90 -1.54
CA GLY A 403 -33.05 -12.46 -2.26
C GLY A 403 -33.17 -10.95 -2.42
N GLN A 404 -32.82 -10.17 -1.41
CA GLN A 404 -33.09 -8.72 -1.39
C GLN A 404 -31.84 -7.86 -1.59
N PHE A 405 -30.66 -8.36 -1.25
CA PHE A 405 -29.47 -7.54 -1.16
C PHE A 405 -28.93 -7.10 -2.53
N PHE A 406 -29.18 -7.87 -3.58
CA PHE A 406 -28.87 -7.47 -4.96
C PHE A 406 -29.54 -6.13 -5.32
N SER A 407 -30.84 -6.04 -5.06
CA SER A 407 -31.61 -4.81 -5.34
C SER A 407 -31.19 -3.65 -4.44
N ILE A 408 -30.86 -3.93 -3.16
CA ILE A 408 -30.37 -2.93 -2.22
C ILE A 408 -28.99 -2.40 -2.65
N ALA A 409 -28.08 -3.27 -3.09
CA ALA A 409 -26.75 -2.85 -3.57
C ALA A 409 -26.85 -1.93 -4.79
N LEU A 410 -27.74 -2.25 -5.75
CA LEU A 410 -28.02 -1.38 -6.89
C LEU A 410 -28.63 -0.03 -6.46
N ALA A 411 -29.58 -0.06 -5.52
CA ALA A 411 -30.21 1.17 -5.01
C ALA A 411 -29.20 2.09 -4.31
N ILE A 412 -28.36 1.53 -3.43
CA ILE A 412 -27.30 2.30 -2.75
C ILE A 412 -26.31 2.86 -3.78
N GLY A 413 -25.93 2.08 -4.79
CA GLY A 413 -25.07 2.53 -5.88
C GLY A 413 -25.69 3.70 -6.65
N LEU A 414 -26.96 3.59 -6.99
CA LEU A 414 -27.70 4.67 -7.67
C LEU A 414 -27.77 5.93 -6.81
N VAL A 415 -28.03 5.79 -5.51
CA VAL A 415 -28.01 6.91 -4.54
C VAL A 415 -26.63 7.57 -4.51
N GLN A 416 -25.55 6.81 -4.48
CA GLN A 416 -24.20 7.36 -4.48
C GLN A 416 -23.87 8.10 -5.79
N ILE A 417 -24.27 7.56 -6.94
CA ILE A 417 -24.09 8.23 -8.24
C ILE A 417 -24.86 9.53 -8.28
N MET A 418 -26.13 9.53 -7.90
CA MET A 418 -26.95 10.76 -7.83
C MET A 418 -26.34 11.78 -6.86
N PHE A 419 -25.83 11.32 -5.72
CA PHE A 419 -25.16 12.18 -4.76
C PHE A 419 -23.87 12.79 -5.35
N GLY A 420 -23.07 12.00 -6.09
CA GLY A 420 -21.92 12.51 -6.85
C GLY A 420 -22.31 13.59 -7.85
N MET A 421 -23.41 13.38 -8.60
CA MET A 421 -23.92 14.38 -9.54
C MET A 421 -24.37 15.67 -8.84
N VAL A 422 -25.00 15.58 -7.67
CA VAL A 422 -25.35 16.77 -6.86
C VAL A 422 -24.08 17.54 -6.48
N LEU A 423 -23.04 16.86 -6.02
CA LEU A 423 -21.76 17.50 -5.69
C LEU A 423 -21.12 18.19 -6.90
N LYS A 424 -21.16 17.53 -8.07
CA LYS A 424 -20.70 18.11 -9.35
C LYS A 424 -21.46 19.39 -9.69
N ILE A 425 -22.79 19.38 -9.57
CA ILE A 425 -23.64 20.55 -9.83
C ILE A 425 -23.26 21.70 -8.87
N VAL A 426 -23.11 21.41 -7.58
CA VAL A 426 -22.71 22.41 -6.57
C VAL A 426 -21.33 22.96 -6.89
N MET A 427 -20.38 22.11 -7.23
CA MET A 427 -19.00 22.51 -7.56
C MET A 427 -18.97 23.40 -8.80
N ILE A 428 -19.57 22.98 -9.92
CA ILE A 428 -19.62 23.77 -11.16
C ILE A 428 -20.37 25.09 -10.94
N SER A 429 -21.47 25.06 -10.20
CA SER A 429 -22.25 26.27 -9.89
C SER A 429 -21.46 27.29 -9.09
N SER A 430 -20.57 26.83 -8.17
CA SER A 430 -19.77 27.73 -7.33
C SER A 430 -18.49 28.23 -8.03
N THR A 431 -17.93 27.46 -8.98
CA THR A 431 -16.66 27.81 -9.65
C THR A 431 -16.86 28.53 -10.97
N VAL A 432 -17.75 28.04 -11.82
CA VAL A 432 -17.94 28.55 -13.21
C VAL A 432 -19.26 29.27 -13.37
N GLY A 433 -20.26 28.91 -12.57
CA GLY A 433 -21.58 29.54 -12.59
C GLY A 433 -22.71 28.54 -12.86
N PHE A 434 -23.90 28.86 -12.33
CA PHE A 434 -25.07 27.98 -12.36
C PHE A 434 -25.50 27.56 -13.78
N ARG A 435 -25.32 28.41 -14.78
CA ARG A 435 -25.70 28.11 -16.17
C ARG A 435 -24.96 26.91 -16.75
N TYR A 436 -23.73 26.67 -16.31
CA TYR A 436 -22.90 25.55 -16.77
C TYR A 436 -23.25 24.22 -16.09
N SER A 437 -23.99 24.26 -14.98
CA SER A 437 -24.46 23.07 -14.27
C SER A 437 -25.80 22.52 -14.79
N LEU A 438 -26.50 23.26 -15.66
CA LEU A 438 -27.85 22.89 -16.12
C LEU A 438 -27.89 21.55 -16.86
N GLY A 439 -26.89 21.21 -17.66
CA GLY A 439 -26.79 19.90 -18.31
C GLY A 439 -26.70 18.74 -17.30
N SER A 440 -25.88 18.89 -16.27
CA SER A 440 -25.76 17.89 -15.19
C SER A 440 -27.05 17.82 -14.34
N LEU A 441 -27.74 18.94 -14.14
CA LEU A 441 -29.03 18.98 -13.47
C LEU A 441 -30.11 18.21 -14.28
N GLY A 442 -30.10 18.36 -15.62
CA GLY A 442 -30.99 17.60 -16.51
C GLY A 442 -30.78 16.07 -16.33
N TRP A 443 -29.53 15.61 -16.30
CA TRP A 443 -29.20 14.22 -16.02
C TRP A 443 -29.68 13.74 -14.65
N LEU A 444 -29.44 14.54 -13.60
CA LEU A 444 -29.93 14.22 -12.26
C LEU A 444 -31.45 14.06 -12.21
N LEU A 445 -32.19 14.95 -12.88
CA LEU A 445 -33.66 14.88 -12.94
C LEU A 445 -34.15 13.62 -13.66
N VAL A 446 -33.54 13.22 -14.76
CA VAL A 446 -33.89 12.01 -15.50
C VAL A 446 -33.64 10.76 -14.65
N ILE A 447 -32.50 10.65 -14.01
CA ILE A 447 -32.12 9.49 -13.17
C ILE A 447 -33.01 9.44 -11.92
N LEU A 448 -33.18 10.57 -11.23
CA LEU A 448 -34.03 10.66 -10.05
C LEU A 448 -35.50 10.31 -10.41
N GLY A 449 -35.99 10.86 -11.51
CA GLY A 449 -37.35 10.55 -11.99
C GLY A 449 -37.55 9.07 -12.32
N GLY A 450 -36.59 8.46 -13.04
CA GLY A 450 -36.59 7.03 -13.35
C GLY A 450 -36.48 6.16 -12.09
N SER A 451 -35.62 6.53 -11.13
CA SER A 451 -35.46 5.77 -9.88
C SER A 451 -36.68 5.84 -8.97
N LEU A 452 -37.38 6.99 -8.91
CA LEU A 452 -38.63 7.13 -8.14
C LEU A 452 -39.77 6.41 -8.78
N ALA A 453 -39.90 6.46 -10.12
CA ALA A 453 -41.06 5.88 -10.83
C ALA A 453 -40.94 4.36 -11.04
N ALA A 454 -39.74 3.85 -11.31
CA ALA A 454 -39.48 2.44 -11.61
C ALA A 454 -38.66 1.73 -10.54
N GLY A 455 -37.66 2.41 -9.92
CA GLY A 455 -36.75 1.80 -8.96
C GLY A 455 -37.40 1.49 -7.61
N LEU A 456 -38.20 2.40 -7.05
CA LEU A 456 -38.87 2.17 -5.77
C LEU A 456 -39.86 0.98 -5.80
N PRO A 457 -40.74 0.83 -6.82
CA PRO A 457 -41.60 -0.33 -6.92
C PRO A 457 -40.84 -1.66 -7.13
N MET A 458 -39.64 -1.60 -7.71
CA MET A 458 -38.79 -2.78 -7.91
C MET A 458 -38.16 -3.26 -6.59
N LEU A 459 -37.88 -2.35 -5.64
CA LEU A 459 -37.38 -2.69 -4.30
C LEU A 459 -38.50 -3.28 -3.43
N ASN A 460 -39.68 -2.67 -3.46
CA ASN A 460 -40.85 -3.16 -2.75
C ASN A 460 -42.10 -2.71 -3.49
N SER A 461 -42.96 -3.67 -3.88
CA SER A 461 -44.20 -3.43 -4.61
C SER A 461 -45.21 -2.51 -3.88
N GLY A 462 -45.06 -2.33 -2.56
CA GLY A 462 -45.85 -1.41 -1.76
C GLY A 462 -45.32 0.06 -1.79
N TRP A 463 -44.11 0.31 -2.29
CA TRP A 463 -43.52 1.65 -2.32
C TRP A 463 -43.78 2.38 -3.63
N VAL A 464 -45.05 2.49 -3.98
CA VAL A 464 -45.49 3.23 -5.15
C VAL A 464 -45.95 4.63 -4.75
N ILE A 465 -45.37 5.67 -5.37
CA ILE A 465 -45.80 7.06 -5.16
C ILE A 465 -47.05 7.28 -6.02
N PRO A 466 -48.26 7.49 -5.44
CA PRO A 466 -49.52 7.46 -6.16
C PRO A 466 -49.62 8.43 -7.35
N PHE A 467 -48.92 9.58 -7.27
CA PHE A 467 -48.90 10.63 -8.29
C PHE A 467 -47.70 10.57 -9.24
N TYR A 468 -46.75 9.65 -8.99
CA TYR A 468 -45.46 9.59 -9.71
C TYR A 468 -45.12 8.14 -10.08
N THR A 469 -45.86 7.64 -11.08
CA THR A 469 -45.66 6.30 -11.65
C THR A 469 -45.13 6.41 -13.08
N THR A 470 -44.61 5.35 -13.65
CA THR A 470 -44.13 5.30 -15.05
C THR A 470 -45.19 5.73 -16.07
N ALA A 471 -46.47 5.66 -15.73
CA ALA A 471 -47.61 6.09 -16.58
C ALA A 471 -48.10 7.52 -16.25
N SER A 472 -47.56 8.20 -15.24
CA SER A 472 -48.07 9.49 -14.79
C SER A 472 -47.62 10.65 -15.69
N PRO A 473 -48.46 11.67 -15.93
CA PRO A 473 -48.05 12.89 -16.66
C PRO A 473 -46.88 13.61 -15.99
N ALA A 474 -46.74 13.54 -14.65
CA ALA A 474 -45.66 14.14 -13.90
C ALA A 474 -44.30 13.50 -14.23
N PHE A 475 -44.25 12.20 -14.42
CA PHE A 475 -43.04 11.50 -14.85
C PHE A 475 -42.58 11.96 -16.24
N TYR A 476 -43.52 12.02 -17.23
CA TYR A 476 -43.20 12.50 -18.57
C TYR A 476 -42.78 13.98 -18.59
N ALA A 477 -43.36 14.79 -17.73
CA ALA A 477 -42.96 16.21 -17.58
C ALA A 477 -41.51 16.34 -17.06
N THR A 478 -41.15 15.57 -16.02
CA THR A 478 -39.77 15.59 -15.50
C THR A 478 -38.77 15.05 -16.51
N LEU A 479 -39.11 14.01 -17.25
CA LEU A 479 -38.29 13.46 -18.32
C LEU A 479 -38.13 14.48 -19.47
N GLY A 480 -39.19 15.18 -19.86
CA GLY A 480 -39.18 16.25 -20.89
C GLY A 480 -38.31 17.43 -20.49
N VAL A 481 -38.45 17.93 -19.25
CA VAL A 481 -37.62 19.02 -18.72
C VAL A 481 -36.15 18.59 -18.64
N GLY A 482 -35.88 17.39 -18.12
CA GLY A 482 -34.51 16.85 -18.06
C GLY A 482 -33.90 16.71 -19.45
N ALA A 483 -34.63 16.18 -20.44
CA ALA A 483 -34.17 16.07 -21.82
C ALA A 483 -33.84 17.43 -22.45
N VAL A 484 -34.70 18.44 -22.27
CA VAL A 484 -34.43 19.79 -22.75
C VAL A 484 -33.13 20.35 -22.11
N LEU A 485 -32.97 20.20 -20.81
CA LEU A 485 -31.79 20.70 -20.11
C LEU A 485 -30.50 20.02 -20.59
N MET A 486 -30.48 18.68 -20.73
CA MET A 486 -29.28 17.96 -21.15
C MET A 486 -28.95 18.15 -22.63
N LEU A 487 -29.92 18.35 -23.52
CA LEU A 487 -29.71 18.49 -24.96
C LEU A 487 -29.33 19.93 -25.35
N PHE A 488 -29.95 20.94 -24.75
CA PHE A 488 -29.76 22.34 -25.15
C PHE A 488 -28.84 23.17 -24.23
N PHE A 489 -28.65 22.75 -22.99
CA PHE A 489 -27.85 23.50 -22.00
C PHE A 489 -26.54 22.82 -21.61
N ASN A 490 -26.07 21.88 -22.43
CA ASN A 490 -24.81 21.19 -22.18
C ASN A 490 -23.58 22.11 -22.30
N SER A 491 -23.58 23.03 -23.28
CA SER A 491 -22.50 23.99 -23.53
C SER A 491 -23.06 25.40 -23.75
N PRO A 492 -23.35 26.16 -22.66
CA PRO A 492 -23.88 27.51 -22.77
C PRO A 492 -22.92 28.42 -23.57
N GLY A 493 -23.46 29.12 -24.58
CA GLY A 493 -22.70 30.05 -25.42
C GLY A 493 -22.40 29.54 -26.85
N LYS A 494 -22.74 28.31 -27.19
CA LYS A 494 -22.65 27.78 -28.56
C LYS A 494 -24.01 27.88 -29.27
N ASN A 495 -23.99 27.79 -30.61
CA ASN A 495 -25.22 27.77 -31.40
C ASN A 495 -26.16 26.62 -30.97
N PRO A 496 -27.49 26.84 -30.87
CA PRO A 496 -28.45 25.82 -30.40
C PRO A 496 -28.41 24.51 -31.18
N LEU A 497 -28.22 24.57 -32.51
CA LEU A 497 -28.12 23.39 -33.36
C LEU A 497 -26.85 22.57 -33.08
N LEU A 498 -25.73 23.25 -32.89
CA LEU A 498 -24.46 22.60 -32.54
C LEU A 498 -24.53 22.01 -31.12
N ASN A 499 -25.19 22.73 -30.21
CA ASN A 499 -25.36 22.28 -28.83
C ASN A 499 -26.28 21.05 -28.77
N PHE A 500 -27.31 20.97 -29.59
CA PHE A 500 -28.17 19.78 -29.73
C PHE A 500 -27.38 18.56 -30.21
N GLY A 501 -26.55 18.71 -31.24
CA GLY A 501 -25.69 17.61 -31.75
C GLY A 501 -24.68 17.11 -30.71
N LEU A 502 -24.00 18.04 -30.02
CA LEU A 502 -23.09 17.72 -28.91
C LEU A 502 -23.85 17.08 -27.75
N GLY A 503 -25.04 17.59 -27.41
CA GLY A 503 -25.88 17.06 -26.34
C GLY A 503 -26.35 15.64 -26.61
N LEU A 504 -26.64 15.29 -27.89
CA LEU A 504 -27.00 13.92 -28.26
C LEU A 504 -25.82 12.96 -28.09
N TRP A 505 -24.61 13.37 -28.48
CA TRP A 505 -23.39 12.59 -28.28
C TRP A 505 -23.08 12.39 -26.79
N ASP A 506 -23.19 13.45 -26.00
CA ASP A 506 -22.99 13.40 -24.56
C ASP A 506 -24.06 12.55 -23.87
N THR A 507 -25.29 12.58 -24.39
CA THR A 507 -26.38 11.71 -23.90
C THR A 507 -26.02 10.24 -24.07
N TYR A 508 -25.54 9.85 -25.24
CA TYR A 508 -25.11 8.46 -25.49
C TYR A 508 -23.97 8.04 -24.54
N ASN A 509 -22.94 8.87 -24.40
CA ASN A 509 -21.79 8.57 -23.55
C ASN A 509 -22.15 8.51 -22.08
N ASN A 510 -22.96 9.44 -21.59
CA ASN A 510 -23.38 9.45 -20.19
C ASN A 510 -24.35 8.32 -19.87
N LEU A 511 -25.29 7.98 -20.77
CA LEU A 511 -26.22 6.87 -20.57
C LEU A 511 -25.48 5.55 -20.43
N THR A 512 -24.56 5.26 -21.37
CA THR A 512 -23.73 4.05 -21.31
C THR A 512 -22.81 4.04 -20.10
N GLY A 513 -22.23 5.20 -19.76
CA GLY A 513 -21.37 5.38 -18.59
C GLY A 513 -22.11 5.12 -17.28
N ILE A 514 -23.27 5.75 -17.07
CA ILE A 514 -24.08 5.60 -15.86
C ILE A 514 -24.59 4.17 -15.71
N LEU A 515 -25.05 3.54 -16.83
CA LEU A 515 -25.46 2.14 -16.80
C LEU A 515 -24.31 1.23 -16.35
N SER A 516 -23.11 1.42 -16.92
CA SER A 516 -21.92 0.69 -16.52
C SER A 516 -21.55 0.93 -15.05
N ASP A 517 -21.62 2.19 -14.59
CA ASP A 517 -21.32 2.57 -13.22
C ASP A 517 -22.32 1.89 -12.25
N VAL A 518 -23.62 1.92 -12.53
CA VAL A 518 -24.66 1.24 -11.71
C VAL A 518 -24.43 -0.27 -11.65
N LEU A 519 -24.14 -0.90 -12.78
CA LEU A 519 -23.85 -2.35 -12.83
C LEU A 519 -22.59 -2.71 -12.02
N SER A 520 -21.61 -1.80 -11.89
CA SER A 520 -20.42 -2.02 -11.07
C SER A 520 -20.73 -2.26 -9.59
N TYR A 521 -21.85 -1.75 -9.06
CA TYR A 521 -22.25 -1.96 -7.67
C TYR A 521 -22.78 -3.39 -7.36
N ILE A 522 -23.10 -4.18 -8.39
CA ILE A 522 -23.41 -5.62 -8.22
C ILE A 522 -22.26 -6.37 -7.57
N ARG A 523 -21.04 -5.88 -7.74
CA ARG A 523 -19.83 -6.43 -7.14
C ARG A 523 -19.87 -6.47 -5.61
N LEU A 524 -20.50 -5.48 -4.96
CA LEU A 524 -20.67 -5.47 -3.50
C LEU A 524 -21.44 -6.71 -3.03
N PHE A 525 -22.54 -7.01 -3.73
CA PHE A 525 -23.33 -8.21 -3.46
C PHE A 525 -22.53 -9.49 -3.73
N ALA A 526 -21.88 -9.58 -4.90
CA ALA A 526 -21.15 -10.78 -5.31
C ALA A 526 -20.02 -11.14 -4.34
N ILE A 527 -19.29 -10.14 -3.80
CA ILE A 527 -18.19 -10.35 -2.86
C ILE A 527 -18.72 -10.77 -1.50
N GLY A 528 -19.72 -10.08 -0.97
CA GLY A 528 -20.35 -10.43 0.30
C GLY A 528 -20.93 -11.84 0.29
N LEU A 529 -21.59 -12.21 -0.83
CA LEU A 529 -22.12 -13.57 -1.04
C LEU A 529 -20.99 -14.60 -1.08
N SER A 530 -19.93 -14.34 -1.85
CA SER A 530 -18.78 -15.25 -2.00
C SER A 530 -18.08 -15.52 -0.65
N GLY A 531 -17.83 -14.48 0.14
CA GLY A 531 -17.21 -14.61 1.47
C GLY A 531 -18.06 -15.44 2.44
N GLY A 532 -19.39 -15.22 2.43
CA GLY A 532 -20.33 -15.98 3.24
C GLY A 532 -20.43 -17.45 2.85
N ILE A 533 -20.53 -17.75 1.53
CA ILE A 533 -20.54 -19.12 1.02
C ILE A 533 -19.25 -19.85 1.38
N LEU A 534 -18.08 -19.20 1.20
CA LEU A 534 -16.80 -19.80 1.51
C LEU A 534 -16.66 -20.14 3.00
N ALA A 535 -17.15 -19.28 3.90
CA ALA A 535 -17.19 -19.54 5.33
C ALA A 535 -18.06 -20.76 5.66
N THR A 536 -19.25 -20.87 5.04
CA THR A 536 -20.15 -22.02 5.21
C THR A 536 -19.52 -23.33 4.70
N VAL A 537 -18.81 -23.28 3.57
CA VAL A 537 -18.08 -24.44 3.03
C VAL A 537 -17.00 -24.92 4.00
N PHE A 538 -16.23 -24.03 4.60
CA PHE A 538 -15.22 -24.43 5.59
C PHE A 538 -15.85 -25.03 6.85
N ASN A 539 -17.01 -24.52 7.29
CA ASN A 539 -17.77 -25.10 8.39
C ASN A 539 -18.25 -26.52 8.05
N ALA A 540 -18.79 -26.72 6.85
CA ALA A 540 -19.25 -28.01 6.38
C ALA A 540 -18.09 -29.03 6.23
N LEU A 541 -16.94 -28.58 5.70
CA LEU A 541 -15.73 -29.41 5.62
C LEU A 541 -15.26 -29.83 6.99
N ALA A 542 -15.16 -28.89 7.95
CA ALA A 542 -14.73 -29.20 9.32
C ALA A 542 -15.65 -30.22 9.99
N ALA A 543 -16.97 -30.12 9.76
CA ALA A 543 -17.95 -31.08 10.26
C ALA A 543 -17.84 -32.44 9.56
N GLY A 544 -17.63 -32.45 8.23
CA GLY A 544 -17.58 -33.67 7.41
C GLY A 544 -16.35 -34.54 7.64
N PHE A 545 -15.24 -33.96 8.10
CA PHE A 545 -14.02 -34.73 8.43
C PHE A 545 -14.08 -35.42 9.81
N VAL A 546 -15.11 -35.15 10.60
CA VAL A 546 -15.26 -35.76 11.92
C VAL A 546 -15.93 -37.13 11.79
N PRO A 547 -15.31 -38.24 12.22
CA PRO A 547 -15.94 -39.56 12.18
C PRO A 547 -17.20 -39.60 13.07
N GLU A 548 -18.25 -40.26 12.61
CA GLU A 548 -19.47 -40.47 13.39
C GLU A 548 -19.17 -41.28 14.67
N GLY A 549 -19.69 -40.78 15.80
CA GLY A 549 -19.44 -41.44 17.13
C GLY A 549 -18.13 -41.08 17.81
N SER A 550 -17.31 -40.17 17.21
CA SER A 550 -16.06 -39.74 17.87
C SER A 550 -16.31 -38.92 19.10
N GLY A 551 -15.46 -39.08 20.14
CA GLY A 551 -15.52 -38.30 21.37
C GLY A 551 -15.21 -36.81 21.11
N ILE A 552 -15.67 -35.94 22.04
CA ILE A 552 -15.58 -34.47 21.90
C ILE A 552 -14.13 -33.97 21.67
N ILE A 553 -13.13 -34.65 22.28
CA ILE A 553 -11.70 -34.29 22.13
C ILE A 553 -11.23 -34.52 20.70
N VAL A 554 -11.56 -35.67 20.09
CA VAL A 554 -11.19 -35.99 18.71
C VAL A 554 -11.87 -35.04 17.73
N ARG A 555 -13.14 -34.72 17.99
CA ARG A 555 -13.91 -33.72 17.23
C ARG A 555 -13.21 -32.36 17.25
N LEU A 556 -12.84 -31.84 18.42
CA LEU A 556 -12.16 -30.55 18.55
C LEU A 556 -10.76 -30.57 17.89
N LEU A 557 -10.01 -31.67 18.05
CA LEU A 557 -8.68 -31.82 17.47
C LEU A 557 -8.69 -31.76 15.93
N ILE A 558 -9.73 -32.26 15.29
CA ILE A 558 -9.88 -32.25 13.82
C ILE A 558 -10.49 -30.92 13.36
N MET A 559 -11.54 -30.44 14.03
CA MET A 559 -12.26 -29.25 13.58
C MET A 559 -11.46 -27.96 13.75
N ILE A 560 -10.76 -27.76 14.88
CA ILE A 560 -10.07 -26.50 15.19
C ILE A 560 -9.02 -26.13 14.14
N PRO A 561 -8.10 -27.03 13.71
CA PRO A 561 -7.13 -26.69 12.67
C PRO A 561 -7.79 -26.33 11.33
N ILE A 562 -8.82 -27.08 10.92
CA ILE A 562 -9.53 -26.84 9.65
C ILE A 562 -10.25 -25.49 9.69
N LEU A 563 -10.96 -25.19 10.78
CA LEU A 563 -11.64 -23.91 10.96
C LEU A 563 -10.64 -22.75 11.05
N LEU A 564 -9.55 -22.91 11.79
CA LEU A 564 -8.54 -21.85 11.95
C LEU A 564 -7.90 -21.49 10.61
N ILE A 565 -7.51 -22.48 9.83
CA ILE A 565 -6.90 -22.28 8.52
C ILE A 565 -7.95 -21.74 7.54
N GLY A 566 -9.12 -22.38 7.45
CA GLY A 566 -10.19 -22.00 6.52
C GLY A 566 -10.72 -20.59 6.75
N HIS A 567 -11.09 -20.27 7.99
CA HIS A 567 -11.55 -18.92 8.35
C HIS A 567 -10.41 -17.89 8.30
N GLY A 568 -9.16 -18.28 8.60
CA GLY A 568 -8.01 -17.40 8.47
C GLY A 568 -7.79 -16.97 7.01
N ILE A 569 -7.80 -17.91 6.09
CA ILE A 569 -7.69 -17.62 4.64
C ILE A 569 -8.89 -16.80 4.18
N ASN A 570 -10.11 -17.19 4.55
CA ASN A 570 -11.32 -16.47 4.14
C ASN A 570 -11.33 -15.03 4.69
N LEU A 571 -11.00 -14.83 5.96
CA LEU A 571 -10.88 -13.50 6.57
C LEU A 571 -9.87 -12.62 5.82
N PHE A 572 -8.68 -13.16 5.50
CA PHE A 572 -7.65 -12.44 4.78
C PHE A 572 -8.11 -12.03 3.38
N MET A 573 -8.62 -12.98 2.59
CA MET A 573 -9.09 -12.74 1.22
C MET A 573 -10.29 -11.79 1.18
N SER A 574 -11.26 -11.99 2.08
CA SER A 574 -12.46 -11.16 2.15
C SER A 574 -12.14 -9.75 2.65
N THR A 575 -11.21 -9.57 3.58
CA THR A 575 -10.77 -8.24 4.05
C THR A 575 -10.10 -7.46 2.94
N ILE A 576 -9.18 -8.07 2.18
CA ILE A 576 -8.55 -7.43 1.03
C ILE A 576 -9.59 -7.05 -0.03
N SER A 577 -10.49 -7.97 -0.36
CA SER A 577 -11.56 -7.71 -1.33
C SER A 577 -12.48 -6.58 -0.87
N SER A 578 -12.85 -6.57 0.41
CA SER A 578 -13.68 -5.51 1.02
C SER A 578 -12.98 -4.16 1.13
N PHE A 579 -11.65 -4.12 1.06
CA PHE A 579 -10.87 -2.88 0.97
C PHE A 579 -10.78 -2.38 -0.47
N VAL A 580 -10.37 -3.26 -1.41
CA VAL A 580 -10.05 -2.88 -2.80
C VAL A 580 -11.30 -2.48 -3.59
N HIS A 581 -12.41 -3.21 -3.41
CA HIS A 581 -13.59 -2.97 -4.25
C HIS A 581 -14.37 -1.71 -3.90
N PRO A 582 -14.62 -1.34 -2.63
CA PRO A 582 -15.14 -0.02 -2.28
C PRO A 582 -14.21 1.11 -2.71
N MET A 583 -12.88 0.92 -2.63
CA MET A 583 -11.90 1.89 -3.12
C MET A 583 -12.08 2.14 -4.62
N ARG A 584 -12.24 1.09 -5.43
CA ARG A 584 -12.51 1.23 -6.85
C ARG A 584 -13.83 1.96 -7.13
N LEU A 585 -14.93 1.60 -6.42
CA LEU A 585 -16.22 2.29 -6.57
C LEU A 585 -16.13 3.78 -6.22
N THR A 586 -15.28 4.13 -5.26
CA THR A 586 -15.01 5.52 -4.90
C THR A 586 -14.24 6.25 -6.01
N PHE A 587 -13.14 5.68 -6.50
CA PHE A 587 -12.23 6.39 -7.41
C PHE A 587 -12.68 6.37 -8.87
N VAL A 588 -13.32 5.29 -9.32
CA VAL A 588 -13.73 5.16 -10.72
C VAL A 588 -15.15 5.69 -10.91
N GLU A 589 -16.10 5.21 -10.11
CA GLU A 589 -17.52 5.50 -10.32
C GLU A 589 -17.91 6.82 -9.61
N PHE A 590 -17.59 7.00 -8.32
CA PHE A 590 -18.03 8.20 -7.59
C PHE A 590 -17.28 9.46 -7.99
N TYR A 591 -15.93 9.42 -8.07
CA TYR A 591 -15.12 10.59 -8.42
C TYR A 591 -15.41 11.09 -9.84
N LYS A 592 -15.60 10.19 -10.80
CA LYS A 592 -16.03 10.53 -12.16
C LYS A 592 -17.36 11.29 -12.16
N ASN A 593 -18.35 10.77 -11.44
CA ASN A 593 -19.68 11.37 -11.38
C ASN A 593 -19.72 12.65 -10.53
N ALA A 594 -18.81 12.82 -9.58
CA ALA A 594 -18.64 14.03 -8.79
C ALA A 594 -17.77 15.11 -9.49
N GLY A 595 -17.15 14.79 -10.64
CA GLY A 595 -16.30 15.73 -11.38
C GLY A 595 -14.98 16.03 -10.66
N PHE A 596 -14.36 15.04 -10.07
CA PHE A 596 -13.07 15.16 -9.38
C PHE A 596 -11.96 15.56 -10.35
N GLU A 597 -11.25 16.63 -10.04
CA GLU A 597 -10.02 17.04 -10.71
C GLU A 597 -8.84 16.80 -9.78
N MET A 598 -7.80 16.13 -10.27
CA MET A 598 -6.64 15.77 -9.47
C MET A 598 -5.56 16.86 -9.47
N SER A 599 -4.86 17.00 -8.35
CA SER A 599 -3.59 17.70 -8.23
C SER A 599 -2.52 16.73 -7.74
N MET A 600 -1.30 16.89 -8.28
CA MET A 600 -0.14 16.11 -7.85
C MET A 600 0.64 16.79 -6.72
N ARG A 601 0.31 18.05 -6.39
CA ARG A 601 1.10 18.86 -5.47
C ARG A 601 0.49 18.91 -4.07
N SER A 602 1.23 18.32 -3.13
CA SER A 602 0.98 18.40 -1.68
C SER A 602 1.58 19.69 -1.10
N PHE A 603 0.94 20.27 -0.12
CA PHE A 603 1.54 21.37 0.66
C PHE A 603 2.58 20.80 1.62
N GLU A 604 3.84 21.11 1.36
CA GLU A 604 4.99 20.64 2.14
C GLU A 604 5.84 21.84 2.60
N PRO A 605 5.46 22.49 3.70
CA PRO A 605 6.19 23.67 4.18
C PRO A 605 7.63 23.32 4.55
N LEU A 606 8.55 24.25 4.24
CA LEU A 606 9.91 24.21 4.75
C LEU A 606 9.88 24.27 6.28
N GLN A 607 10.26 23.18 6.94
CA GLN A 607 10.27 23.13 8.41
C GLN A 607 11.52 22.44 8.93
N LYS A 608 11.97 22.80 10.13
CA LYS A 608 12.96 22.01 10.85
C LYS A 608 12.39 20.63 11.15
N ILE A 609 13.14 19.62 10.80
CA ILE A 609 12.73 18.23 11.03
C ILE A 609 12.99 17.91 12.50
N ASP A 610 11.94 18.06 13.32
CA ASP A 610 12.05 17.83 14.76
C ASP A 610 12.10 16.32 15.06
N ASN A 611 13.22 15.89 15.64
CA ASN A 611 13.43 14.49 16.04
C ASN A 611 12.57 14.05 17.23
N SER A 612 11.69 14.92 17.74
CA SER A 612 10.81 14.61 18.88
C SER A 612 9.66 13.66 18.52
N GLU A 613 9.35 13.45 17.25
CA GLU A 613 8.28 12.52 16.82
C GLU A 613 8.62 11.03 17.02
N ASN A 614 9.87 10.70 17.34
CA ASN A 614 10.34 9.33 17.61
C ASN A 614 10.43 8.98 19.12
N LYS A 615 9.71 9.69 19.98
CA LYS A 615 9.60 9.31 21.41
C LYS A 615 8.36 8.48 21.70
#